data_06bce878f11fbe073c7c108816cb4b75
#
_entry.id   06bce878f11fbe073c7c108816cb4b75
#
_cell.length_a   1.000
_cell.length_b   1.000
_cell.length_c   1.000
_cell.angle_alpha   90.00
_cell.angle_beta   90.00
_cell.angle_gamma   90.00
#
_symmetry.space_group_name_H-M   'P 1'
#
loop_
_entity.id
_entity.type
_entity.pdbx_description
1 polymer ?
#
loop_
_entity_poly.entity_id
_entity_poly.type
_entity_poly.pdbx_seq_one_letter_code
_entity_poly.pdbx_strand_id
1 'polypeptide(L)'
;MTEKAFQEYYPEYLSHCYGCGTMNELGHQIKSYWDGEESVCHFQPKPYHTAIPGYVYGGLLASLIDCHGTGTAAAAGYRAENRLMDTEPALRYLTASLHLDYLKPTPMGPILEIRARVKEVKGRKVVVEEWLQVNGVITVKGEVVAVQVPEALVNELLEKGLG
;
A
#
# COMPACT_ATOMS: atom_id res chain seq x y z
N MET A 1 20.43 5.47 10.66
CA MET A 1 19.78 5.84 9.39
C MET A 1 18.37 5.29 9.41
N THR A 2 17.39 6.13 9.19
CA THR A 2 16.02 5.68 9.01
C THR A 2 15.89 5.02 7.64
N GLU A 3 15.37 3.80 7.62
CA GLU A 3 15.04 3.09 6.39
C GLU A 3 13.97 3.88 5.62
N LYS A 4 14.12 3.99 4.30
CA LYS A 4 13.11 4.62 3.44
C LYS A 4 11.88 3.74 3.29
N ALA A 5 10.70 4.32 3.35
CA ALA A 5 9.47 3.63 3.01
C ALA A 5 9.44 3.26 1.51
N PHE A 6 8.69 2.21 1.16
CA PHE A 6 8.55 1.80 -0.25
C PHE A 6 8.08 2.95 -1.14
N GLN A 7 7.17 3.77 -0.66
CA GLN A 7 6.59 4.90 -1.37
C GLN A 7 7.59 6.05 -1.62
N GLU A 8 8.64 6.14 -0.82
CA GLU A 8 9.68 7.16 -0.96
C GLU A 8 10.69 6.85 -2.08
N TYR A 9 10.60 5.64 -2.65
CA TYR A 9 11.38 5.25 -3.83
C TYR A 9 10.66 5.53 -5.15
N TYR A 10 9.35 5.82 -5.13
CA TYR A 10 8.62 6.11 -6.35
C TYR A 10 9.09 7.43 -6.97
N PRO A 11 9.31 7.46 -8.28
CA PRO A 11 9.59 8.73 -8.95
C PRO A 11 8.38 9.68 -8.84
N GLU A 12 8.62 10.97 -8.98
CA GLU A 12 7.61 12.01 -8.78
C GLU A 12 6.32 11.73 -9.55
N TYR A 13 6.43 11.37 -10.83
CA TYR A 13 5.27 11.10 -11.70
C TYR A 13 4.41 9.89 -11.28
N LEU A 14 4.90 9.06 -10.36
CA LEU A 14 4.15 7.93 -9.78
C LEU A 14 3.77 8.15 -8.30
N SER A 15 3.94 9.36 -7.78
CA SER A 15 3.83 9.69 -6.36
C SER A 15 2.61 10.56 -6.00
N HIS A 16 1.54 10.54 -6.81
CA HIS A 16 0.35 11.38 -6.61
C HIS A 16 -0.87 10.63 -6.05
N CYS A 17 -0.75 9.35 -5.75
CA CYS A 17 -1.84 8.55 -5.22
C CYS A 17 -2.40 9.15 -3.91
N TYR A 18 -3.73 9.22 -3.81
CA TYR A 18 -4.40 9.72 -2.60
C TYR A 18 -4.08 8.88 -1.34
N GLY A 19 -3.88 7.58 -1.49
CA GLY A 19 -3.57 6.71 -0.35
C GLY A 19 -2.09 6.72 0.05
N CYS A 20 -1.17 6.79 -0.91
CA CYS A 20 0.26 6.57 -0.64
C CYS A 20 1.21 7.55 -1.31
N GLY A 21 0.71 8.51 -2.09
CA GLY A 21 1.56 9.43 -2.83
C GLY A 21 2.25 10.46 -1.94
N THR A 22 3.57 10.52 -1.99
CA THR A 22 4.37 11.50 -1.22
C THR A 22 4.14 12.93 -1.69
N MET A 23 3.67 13.12 -2.94
CA MET A 23 3.37 14.42 -3.54
C MET A 23 1.91 14.86 -3.31
N ASN A 24 1.07 14.02 -2.71
CA ASN A 24 -0.32 14.36 -2.41
C ASN A 24 -0.46 14.74 -0.94
N GLU A 25 -0.36 16.04 -0.65
CA GLU A 25 -0.45 16.57 0.72
C GLU A 25 -1.82 16.35 1.39
N LEU A 26 -2.88 16.15 0.60
CA LEU A 26 -4.22 15.89 1.11
C LEU A 26 -4.49 14.39 1.33
N GLY A 27 -3.57 13.55 0.87
CA GLY A 27 -3.72 12.10 0.97
C GLY A 27 -3.27 11.53 2.31
N HIS A 28 -3.39 10.21 2.42
CA HIS A 28 -3.02 9.50 3.65
C HIS A 28 -1.50 9.40 3.82
N GLN A 29 -0.75 9.43 2.73
CA GLN A 29 0.72 9.35 2.70
C GLN A 29 1.26 8.19 3.53
N ILE A 30 0.67 7.02 3.38
CA ILE A 30 1.11 5.83 4.11
C ILE A 30 2.54 5.47 3.78
N LYS A 31 3.22 4.87 4.74
CA LYS A 31 4.61 4.43 4.61
C LYS A 31 4.71 2.96 4.98
N SER A 32 5.21 2.17 4.05
CA SER A 32 5.37 0.72 4.18
C SER A 32 6.83 0.35 4.21
N TYR A 33 7.17 -0.65 5.01
CA TYR A 33 8.53 -1.12 5.22
C TYR A 33 8.57 -2.64 5.25
N TRP A 34 9.71 -3.22 4.94
CA TRP A 34 9.93 -4.63 5.22
C TRP A 34 10.14 -4.88 6.72
N ASP A 35 9.58 -5.97 7.20
CA ASP A 35 9.81 -6.53 8.53
C ASP A 35 10.00 -8.05 8.37
N GLY A 36 11.21 -8.47 8.04
CA GLY A 36 11.51 -9.84 7.64
C GLY A 36 10.84 -10.22 6.33
N GLU A 37 10.00 -11.25 6.37
CA GLU A 37 9.23 -11.74 5.23
C GLU A 37 7.87 -11.05 5.07
N GLU A 38 7.51 -10.21 6.02
CA GLU A 38 6.30 -9.40 5.99
C GLU A 38 6.64 -7.94 5.68
N SER A 39 5.65 -7.20 5.28
CA SER A 39 5.71 -5.75 5.25
C SER A 39 4.78 -5.17 6.32
N VAL A 40 5.08 -3.97 6.78
CA VAL A 40 4.33 -3.29 7.83
C VAL A 40 4.10 -1.83 7.50
N CYS A 41 2.92 -1.35 7.84
CA CYS A 41 2.54 0.06 7.79
C CYS A 41 1.80 0.42 9.06
N HIS A 42 2.11 1.57 9.65
CA HIS A 42 1.39 2.11 10.78
C HIS A 42 0.64 3.37 10.36
N PHE A 43 -0.62 3.49 10.76
CA PHE A 43 -1.44 4.64 10.43
C PHE A 43 -2.22 5.12 11.66
N GLN A 44 -2.17 6.42 11.94
CA GLN A 44 -2.95 7.04 13.00
C GLN A 44 -4.21 7.66 12.39
N PRO A 45 -5.41 7.08 12.62
CA PRO A 45 -6.65 7.72 12.15
C PRO A 45 -6.85 9.08 12.81
N LYS A 46 -7.35 10.03 12.02
CA LYS A 46 -7.77 11.34 12.52
C LYS A 46 -9.27 11.30 12.88
N PRO A 47 -9.74 12.23 13.73
CA PRO A 47 -11.14 12.21 14.20
C PRO A 47 -12.18 12.17 13.08
N TYR A 48 -11.89 12.76 11.92
CA TYR A 48 -12.80 12.76 10.78
C TYR A 48 -12.80 11.46 9.97
N HIS A 49 -11.88 10.52 10.24
CA HIS A 49 -11.90 9.18 9.66
C HIS A 49 -12.91 8.25 10.33
N THR A 50 -14.01 8.80 10.79
CA THR A 50 -15.03 8.10 11.57
C THR A 50 -16.16 7.55 10.69
N ALA A 51 -16.68 6.39 11.09
CA ALA A 51 -17.97 5.87 10.66
C ALA A 51 -19.02 6.25 11.71
N ILE A 52 -19.58 5.27 12.43
CA ILE A 52 -20.34 5.57 13.65
C ILE A 52 -19.37 5.96 14.77
N PRO A 53 -19.79 6.81 15.73
CA PRO A 53 -18.90 7.29 16.79
C PRO A 53 -18.13 6.17 17.48
N GLY A 54 -16.82 6.33 17.57
CA GLY A 54 -15.90 5.36 18.20
C GLY A 54 -15.29 4.34 17.24
N TYR A 55 -15.66 4.32 15.96
CA TYR A 55 -15.18 3.36 14.99
C TYR A 55 -14.66 4.01 13.72
N VAL A 56 -13.61 3.41 13.15
CA VAL A 56 -12.97 3.88 11.93
C VAL A 56 -13.82 3.54 10.71
N TYR A 57 -13.90 4.46 9.77
CA TYR A 57 -14.62 4.30 8.50
C TYR A 57 -14.03 3.14 7.68
N GLY A 58 -14.91 2.23 7.25
CA GLY A 58 -14.51 1.02 6.51
C GLY A 58 -13.82 1.32 5.17
N GLY A 59 -14.20 2.39 4.49
CA GLY A 59 -13.54 2.81 3.25
C GLY A 59 -12.10 3.28 3.45
N LEU A 60 -11.79 3.90 4.60
CA LEU A 60 -10.39 4.19 4.97
C LEU A 60 -9.60 2.91 5.14
N LEU A 61 -10.14 1.94 5.88
CA LEU A 61 -9.49 0.65 6.10
C LEU A 61 -9.20 -0.06 4.77
N ALA A 62 -10.16 -0.02 3.84
CA ALA A 62 -9.99 -0.54 2.49
C ALA A 62 -8.85 0.17 1.74
N SER A 63 -8.78 1.49 1.79
CA SER A 63 -7.74 2.27 1.11
C SER A 63 -6.35 2.04 1.69
N LEU A 64 -6.23 1.82 3.00
CA LEU A 64 -4.96 1.49 3.65
C LEU A 64 -4.43 0.13 3.18
N ILE A 65 -5.31 -0.88 3.15
CA ILE A 65 -4.97 -2.22 2.66
C ILE A 65 -4.63 -2.19 1.17
N ASP A 66 -5.41 -1.49 0.36
CA ASP A 66 -5.15 -1.33 -1.06
C ASP A 66 -3.74 -0.78 -1.34
N CYS A 67 -3.41 0.35 -0.74
CA CYS A 67 -2.11 0.99 -0.96
C CYS A 67 -0.93 0.26 -0.30
N HIS A 68 -1.14 -0.37 0.86
CA HIS A 68 -0.10 -1.19 1.48
C HIS A 68 0.19 -2.43 0.64
N GLY A 69 -0.85 -3.07 0.10
CA GLY A 69 -0.73 -4.23 -0.77
C GLY A 69 0.00 -3.92 -2.08
N THR A 70 -0.36 -2.83 -2.77
CA THR A 70 0.34 -2.43 -4.00
C THR A 70 1.78 -1.98 -3.75
N GLY A 71 2.04 -1.33 -2.63
CA GLY A 71 3.41 -0.98 -2.20
C GLY A 71 4.25 -2.23 -1.93
N THR A 72 3.68 -3.19 -1.23
CA THR A 72 4.33 -4.49 -0.97
C THR A 72 4.57 -5.26 -2.27
N ALA A 73 3.62 -5.24 -3.21
CA ALA A 73 3.77 -5.85 -4.52
C ALA A 73 4.95 -5.25 -5.30
N ALA A 74 5.09 -3.93 -5.30
CA ALA A 74 6.21 -3.26 -5.94
C ALA A 74 7.55 -3.67 -5.32
N ALA A 75 7.65 -3.64 -3.99
CA ALA A 75 8.84 -4.05 -3.26
C ALA A 75 9.19 -5.53 -3.53
N ALA A 76 8.17 -6.40 -3.60
CA ALA A 76 8.35 -7.81 -3.95
C ALA A 76 8.82 -8.00 -5.40
N GLY A 77 8.32 -7.19 -6.33
CA GLY A 77 8.76 -7.19 -7.72
C GLY A 77 10.25 -6.89 -7.85
N TYR A 78 10.74 -5.87 -7.16
CA TYR A 78 12.19 -5.58 -7.10
C TYR A 78 12.98 -6.73 -6.50
N ARG A 79 12.52 -7.31 -5.39
CA ARG A 79 13.20 -8.49 -4.79
C ARG A 79 13.26 -9.68 -5.75
N ALA A 80 12.18 -9.95 -6.47
CA ALA A 80 12.12 -11.05 -7.44
C ALA A 80 13.11 -10.86 -8.61
N GLU A 81 13.43 -9.63 -8.96
CA GLU A 81 14.41 -9.29 -9.99
C GLU A 81 15.83 -9.09 -9.43
N ASN A 82 16.05 -9.32 -8.14
CA ASN A 82 17.29 -9.02 -7.43
C ASN A 82 17.75 -7.56 -7.63
N ARG A 83 16.80 -6.63 -7.60
CA ARG A 83 17.04 -5.20 -7.79
C ARG A 83 16.76 -4.42 -6.50
N LEU A 84 17.50 -3.33 -6.33
CA LEU A 84 17.18 -2.32 -5.32
C LEU A 84 16.03 -1.42 -5.81
N MET A 85 15.26 -0.88 -4.88
CA MET A 85 14.08 -0.06 -5.20
C MET A 85 14.42 1.32 -5.79
N ASP A 86 15.67 1.74 -5.75
CA ASP A 86 16.17 2.97 -6.37
C ASP A 86 16.73 2.77 -7.79
N THR A 87 16.45 1.63 -8.41
CA THR A 87 16.94 1.30 -9.76
C THR A 87 15.84 1.51 -10.82
N GLU A 88 16.29 1.84 -12.03
CA GLU A 88 15.41 1.97 -13.20
C GLU A 88 15.36 0.66 -14.03
N PRO A 89 14.25 0.39 -14.75
CA PRO A 89 13.00 1.15 -14.73
C PRO A 89 12.23 0.98 -13.42
N ALA A 90 11.55 2.05 -12.98
CA ALA A 90 10.75 2.01 -11.76
C ALA A 90 9.57 1.03 -11.90
N LEU A 91 9.35 0.22 -10.86
CA LEU A 91 8.21 -0.69 -10.79
C LEU A 91 7.05 -0.02 -10.04
N ARG A 92 5.88 -0.01 -10.65
CA ARG A 92 4.63 0.45 -10.04
C ARG A 92 3.54 -0.57 -10.31
N TYR A 93 2.71 -0.83 -9.32
CA TYR A 93 1.62 -1.80 -9.39
C TYR A 93 0.29 -1.11 -9.18
N LEU A 94 -0.72 -1.59 -9.90
CA LEU A 94 -2.11 -1.18 -9.74
C LEU A 94 -2.93 -2.36 -9.23
N THR A 95 -3.97 -2.05 -8.47
CA THR A 95 -4.89 -3.06 -7.94
C THR A 95 -5.79 -3.58 -9.06
N ALA A 96 -5.73 -4.88 -9.28
CA ALA A 96 -6.64 -5.58 -10.18
C ALA A 96 -7.84 -6.18 -9.43
N SER A 97 -7.63 -6.58 -8.17
CA SER A 97 -8.67 -7.11 -7.30
C SER A 97 -8.36 -6.80 -5.86
N LEU A 98 -9.37 -6.40 -5.12
CA LEU A 98 -9.30 -6.15 -3.67
C LEU A 98 -10.46 -6.91 -3.01
N HIS A 99 -10.12 -7.86 -2.15
CA HIS A 99 -11.08 -8.57 -1.31
C HIS A 99 -10.82 -8.24 0.16
N LEU A 100 -11.87 -7.89 0.89
CA LEU A 100 -11.79 -7.59 2.32
C LEU A 100 -12.88 -8.31 3.08
N ASP A 101 -12.50 -8.81 4.26
CA ASP A 101 -13.42 -9.28 5.29
C ASP A 101 -13.28 -8.41 6.53
N TYR A 102 -14.33 -7.71 6.88
CA TYR A 102 -14.41 -6.93 8.12
C TYR A 102 -14.85 -7.85 9.25
N LEU A 103 -13.87 -8.37 10.00
CA LEU A 103 -14.13 -9.38 11.04
C LEU A 103 -14.73 -8.78 12.30
N LYS A 104 -14.32 -7.56 12.62
CA LYS A 104 -14.76 -6.78 13.79
C LYS A 104 -14.74 -5.30 13.46
N PRO A 105 -15.57 -4.48 14.11
CA PRO A 105 -15.42 -3.02 14.05
C PRO A 105 -14.03 -2.60 14.51
N THR A 106 -13.40 -1.69 13.79
CA THR A 106 -12.06 -1.18 14.12
C THR A 106 -12.20 0.06 15.01
N PRO A 107 -11.72 0.04 16.25
CA PRO A 107 -11.87 1.17 17.16
C PRO A 107 -11.07 2.39 16.72
N MET A 108 -11.68 3.57 16.90
CA MET A 108 -11.01 4.86 16.72
C MET A 108 -10.10 5.16 17.92
N GLY A 109 -8.96 5.76 17.64
CA GLY A 109 -8.02 6.25 18.66
C GLY A 109 -6.66 5.56 18.60
N PRO A 110 -6.56 4.22 18.68
CA PRO A 110 -5.27 3.54 18.56
C PRO A 110 -4.66 3.64 17.17
N ILE A 111 -3.35 3.45 17.10
CA ILE A 111 -2.64 3.27 15.83
C ILE A 111 -3.09 1.96 15.19
N LEU A 112 -3.37 2.02 13.89
CA LEU A 112 -3.64 0.85 13.07
C LEU A 112 -2.32 0.27 12.57
N GLU A 113 -2.13 -1.03 12.72
CA GLU A 113 -1.01 -1.74 12.12
C GLU A 113 -1.53 -2.61 10.96
N ILE A 114 -1.02 -2.37 9.77
CA ILE A 114 -1.33 -3.16 8.58
C ILE A 114 -0.09 -4.00 8.26
N ARG A 115 -0.29 -5.30 8.14
CA ARG A 115 0.76 -6.24 7.76
C ARG A 115 0.39 -6.97 6.50
N ALA A 116 1.38 -7.33 5.73
CA ALA A 116 1.19 -8.06 4.49
C ALA A 116 2.26 -9.14 4.29
N ARG A 117 1.86 -10.19 3.59
CA ARG A 117 2.75 -11.27 3.15
C ARG A 117 2.49 -11.56 1.68
N VAL A 118 3.55 -11.67 0.90
CA VAL A 118 3.44 -12.04 -0.50
C VAL A 118 3.09 -13.52 -0.62
N LYS A 119 1.98 -13.82 -1.28
CA LYS A 119 1.54 -15.20 -1.56
C LYS A 119 2.10 -15.74 -2.86
N GLU A 120 2.15 -14.90 -3.89
CA GLU A 120 2.56 -15.30 -5.24
C GLU A 120 3.16 -14.13 -5.99
N VAL A 121 4.25 -14.40 -6.71
CA VAL A 121 4.78 -13.52 -7.75
C VAL A 121 4.80 -14.32 -9.03
N LYS A 122 4.01 -13.93 -10.02
CA LYS A 122 3.91 -14.63 -11.31
C LYS A 122 3.87 -13.63 -12.45
N GLY A 123 4.99 -13.49 -13.16
CA GLY A 123 5.12 -12.50 -14.22
C GLY A 123 4.88 -11.09 -13.66
N ARG A 124 3.88 -10.40 -14.21
CA ARG A 124 3.49 -9.04 -13.80
C ARG A 124 2.47 -9.02 -12.67
N LYS A 125 2.01 -10.17 -12.23
CA LYS A 125 1.01 -10.29 -11.15
C LYS A 125 1.69 -10.63 -9.83
N VAL A 126 1.27 -9.93 -8.76
CA VAL A 126 1.63 -10.23 -7.38
C VAL A 126 0.35 -10.35 -6.56
N VAL A 127 0.24 -11.41 -5.78
CA VAL A 127 -0.85 -11.61 -4.83
C VAL A 127 -0.33 -11.40 -3.42
N VAL A 128 -0.97 -10.51 -2.69
CA VAL A 128 -0.59 -10.11 -1.34
C VAL A 128 -1.73 -10.39 -0.37
N GLU A 129 -1.45 -11.16 0.66
CA GLU A 129 -2.34 -11.41 1.78
C GLU A 129 -2.07 -10.36 2.87
N GLU A 130 -3.13 -9.78 3.43
CA GLU A 130 -2.99 -8.68 4.38
C GLU A 130 -3.93 -8.83 5.57
N TRP A 131 -3.53 -8.21 6.68
CA TRP A 131 -4.39 -8.05 7.85
C TRP A 131 -4.11 -6.71 8.52
N LEU A 132 -5.17 -6.14 9.06
CA LEU A 132 -5.11 -4.92 9.84
C LEU A 132 -5.48 -5.26 11.28
N GLN A 133 -4.66 -4.78 12.20
CA GLN A 133 -4.85 -5.04 13.62
C GLN A 133 -4.73 -3.78 14.46
N VAL A 134 -5.42 -3.81 15.59
CA VAL A 134 -5.40 -2.76 16.60
C VAL A 134 -5.13 -3.41 17.94
N ASN A 135 -4.07 -2.99 18.62
CA ASN A 135 -3.66 -3.58 19.92
C ASN A 135 -3.58 -5.11 19.87
N GLY A 136 -3.05 -5.67 18.77
CA GLY A 136 -2.90 -7.10 18.58
C GLY A 136 -4.16 -7.86 18.17
N VAL A 137 -5.31 -7.17 18.01
CA VAL A 137 -6.57 -7.78 17.56
C VAL A 137 -6.78 -7.50 16.08
N ILE A 138 -6.85 -8.55 15.27
CA ILE A 138 -7.13 -8.43 13.84
C ILE A 138 -8.60 -8.07 13.65
N THR A 139 -8.84 -6.94 12.99
CA THR A 139 -10.19 -6.45 12.67
C THR A 139 -10.57 -6.59 11.21
N VAL A 140 -9.56 -6.59 10.32
CA VAL A 140 -9.76 -6.73 8.87
C VAL A 140 -8.75 -7.72 8.31
N LYS A 141 -9.18 -8.58 7.40
CA LYS A 141 -8.32 -9.38 6.53
C LYS A 141 -8.57 -9.02 5.08
N GLY A 142 -7.52 -9.07 4.27
CA GLY A 142 -7.63 -8.73 2.86
C GLY A 142 -6.71 -9.53 1.96
N GLU A 143 -7.03 -9.49 0.68
CA GLU A 143 -6.17 -9.97 -0.37
C GLU A 143 -6.17 -8.95 -1.51
N VAL A 144 -5.00 -8.55 -1.92
CA VAL A 144 -4.79 -7.66 -3.07
C VAL A 144 -4.15 -8.47 -4.18
N VAL A 145 -4.77 -8.43 -5.36
CA VAL A 145 -4.13 -8.86 -6.60
C VAL A 145 -3.64 -7.60 -7.31
N ALA A 146 -2.34 -7.44 -7.37
CA ALA A 146 -1.69 -6.29 -7.99
C ALA A 146 -1.05 -6.68 -9.32
N VAL A 147 -1.10 -5.78 -10.29
CA VAL A 147 -0.52 -5.99 -11.63
C VAL A 147 0.43 -4.84 -11.94
N GLN A 148 1.61 -5.18 -12.39
CA GLN A 148 2.63 -4.19 -12.78
C GLN A 148 2.12 -3.29 -13.90
N VAL A 149 2.29 -1.98 -13.73
CA VAL A 149 1.97 -0.98 -14.75
C VAL A 149 2.83 -1.24 -15.99
N PRO A 150 2.23 -1.36 -17.19
CA PRO A 150 3.00 -1.53 -18.42
C PRO A 150 3.93 -0.35 -18.69
N GLU A 151 5.12 -0.63 -19.20
CA GLU A 151 6.10 0.40 -19.58
C GLU A 151 5.50 1.41 -20.57
N ALA A 152 4.66 0.96 -21.51
CA ALA A 152 3.97 1.84 -22.46
C ALA A 152 3.09 2.88 -21.75
N LEU A 153 2.38 2.49 -20.67
CA LEU A 153 1.58 3.42 -19.87
C LEU A 153 2.46 4.39 -19.09
N VAL A 154 3.56 3.91 -18.53
CA VAL A 154 4.54 4.77 -17.83
C VAL A 154 5.08 5.85 -18.77
N ASN A 155 5.47 5.46 -19.99
CA ASN A 155 5.95 6.40 -20.99
C ASN A 155 4.88 7.43 -21.40
N GLU A 156 3.64 6.99 -21.54
CA GLU A 156 2.51 7.89 -21.83
C GLU A 156 2.31 8.94 -20.73
N LEU A 157 2.39 8.52 -19.46
CA LEU A 157 2.28 9.42 -18.31
C LEU A 157 3.43 10.46 -18.28
N LEU A 158 4.64 10.03 -18.61
CA LEU A 158 5.81 10.91 -18.69
C LEU A 158 5.65 11.95 -19.81
N GLU A 159 5.19 11.53 -21.00
CA GLU A 159 4.99 12.41 -22.17
C GLU A 159 3.89 13.45 -21.92
N LYS A 160 2.84 13.11 -21.20
CA LYS A 160 1.73 14.01 -20.88
C LYS A 160 2.06 15.03 -19.80
N GLY A 161 3.21 14.90 -19.16
CA GLY A 161 3.61 15.81 -18.08
C GLY A 161 2.59 15.87 -16.95
N LEU A 162 1.97 14.74 -16.64
CA LEU A 162 0.99 14.64 -15.56
C LEU A 162 1.72 14.67 -14.21
N GLY A 163 2.01 15.85 -13.78
CA GLY A 163 2.50 16.18 -12.45
C GLY A 163 1.62 17.22 -11.81
#